data_ab1d5b3458b4a100f852bc3a55529cc8
#
_entry.id   ab1d5b3458b4a100f852bc3a55529cc8
#
_cell.length_a   1.000
_cell.length_b   1.000
_cell.length_c   1.000
_cell.angle_alpha   90.00
_cell.angle_beta   90.00
_cell.angle_gamma   90.00
#
_symmetry.space_group_name_H-M   'P 1'
#
loop_
_entity.id
_entity.type
_entity.pdbx_description
1 polymer ?
#
loop_
_entity_poly.entity_id
_entity_poly.type
_entity_poly.pdbx_seq_one_letter_code
_entity_poly.pdbx_strand_id
1 'polypeptide(L)'
;LIEVKTYALREFTVDKHRRTDGKPYGGGPGMVMWVDPIINCVQKIQKDIEKRNKKLTLRGVKPKTLIVIFNAGGEMFSNTHAQKSAKGYTDIIFICGRYEGIDSRVKKILKAKEWSIGEYVLTGGELPAMVCIDAISRQVKGVLNDELSLEEKRIASHEIYARPEIYEHNGKKYRVPKVLLSGNHK
;
A
#
# COMPACT_ATOMS: atom_id res chain seq x y z
N LEU A 1 12.57 11.66 -2.01
CA LEU A 1 11.55 10.91 -2.72
C LEU A 1 10.58 10.25 -1.74
N ILE A 2 10.73 8.97 -1.43
CA ILE A 2 9.85 8.24 -0.51
C ILE A 2 10.67 7.69 0.63
N GLU A 3 10.13 7.78 1.85
CA GLU A 3 10.68 7.18 3.05
C GLU A 3 9.64 6.24 3.65
N VAL A 4 10.02 5.01 3.95
CA VAL A 4 9.18 4.02 4.61
C VAL A 4 9.72 3.77 6.00
N LYS A 5 8.86 3.90 7.03
CA LYS A 5 9.18 3.62 8.43
C LYS A 5 8.26 2.55 8.97
N THR A 6 8.81 1.62 9.71
CA THR A 6 8.06 0.56 10.40
C THR A 6 8.04 0.80 11.89
N TYR A 7 6.93 0.44 12.54
CA TYR A 7 6.73 0.60 13.98
C TYR A 7 6.20 -0.73 14.56
N ALA A 8 6.86 -1.23 15.57
CA ALA A 8 6.43 -2.43 16.28
C ALA A 8 5.37 -2.08 17.33
N LEU A 9 4.13 -2.54 17.16
CA LEU A 9 3.02 -2.23 18.07
C LEU A 9 3.31 -2.61 19.53
N ARG A 10 4.14 -3.64 19.76
CA ARG A 10 4.54 -4.07 21.10
C ARG A 10 5.28 -3.00 21.91
N GLU A 11 5.84 -1.99 21.25
CA GLU A 11 6.49 -0.86 21.90
C GLU A 11 5.50 0.20 22.42
N PHE A 12 4.24 0.10 22.02
CA PHE A 12 3.18 1.07 22.32
C PHE A 12 2.10 0.53 23.24
N THR A 13 2.26 -0.70 23.74
CA THR A 13 1.35 -1.28 24.72
C THR A 13 1.74 -0.87 26.14
N VAL A 14 0.73 -0.72 27.00
CA VAL A 14 0.89 -0.51 28.44
C VAL A 14 0.91 -1.84 29.22
N ASP A 15 0.64 -2.95 28.54
CA ASP A 15 0.64 -4.29 29.14
C ASP A 15 2.07 -4.71 29.57
N LYS A 16 2.20 -5.25 30.79
CA LYS A 16 3.48 -5.71 31.35
C LYS A 16 4.17 -6.75 30.48
N HIS A 17 3.42 -7.58 29.79
CA HIS A 17 3.92 -8.65 28.92
C HIS A 17 4.02 -8.21 27.44
N ARG A 18 3.80 -6.93 27.15
CA ARG A 18 3.81 -6.35 25.79
C ARG A 18 2.86 -7.06 24.83
N ARG A 19 1.72 -7.54 25.34
CA ARG A 19 0.66 -8.11 24.51
C ARG A 19 -0.04 -7.01 23.74
N THR A 20 -0.48 -7.34 22.53
CA THR A 20 -1.17 -6.39 21.62
C THR A 20 -2.53 -6.91 21.19
N ASP A 21 -2.93 -8.06 21.71
CA ASP A 21 -4.12 -8.80 21.30
C ASP A 21 -4.75 -9.55 22.48
N GLY A 22 -6.01 -9.91 22.32
CA GLY A 22 -6.79 -10.65 23.31
C GLY A 22 -7.96 -11.41 22.70
N LYS A 23 -8.66 -12.22 23.50
CA LYS A 23 -9.82 -12.98 23.03
C LYS A 23 -10.94 -12.05 22.55
N PRO A 24 -11.67 -12.42 21.47
CA PRO A 24 -12.80 -11.63 20.99
C PRO A 24 -13.96 -11.66 21.96
N TYR A 25 -14.73 -10.57 22.02
CA TYR A 25 -16.06 -10.60 22.63
C TYR A 25 -16.99 -11.50 21.81
N GLY A 26 -17.92 -12.16 22.47
CA GLY A 26 -18.85 -13.11 21.84
C GLY A 26 -18.28 -14.52 21.69
N GLY A 27 -17.03 -14.74 22.09
CA GLY A 27 -16.37 -16.05 21.99
C GLY A 27 -15.82 -16.31 20.57
N GLY A 28 -15.34 -17.53 20.36
CA GLY A 28 -14.73 -17.98 19.10
C GLY A 28 -13.23 -18.22 19.20
N PRO A 29 -12.65 -18.84 18.18
CA PRO A 29 -11.21 -19.08 18.10
C PRO A 29 -10.44 -17.78 17.81
N GLY A 30 -9.11 -17.82 17.98
CA GLY A 30 -8.23 -16.76 17.60
C GLY A 30 -8.16 -15.61 18.61
N MET A 31 -7.59 -14.50 18.15
CA MET A 31 -7.32 -13.29 18.92
C MET A 31 -7.69 -12.06 18.10
N VAL A 32 -7.97 -10.95 18.77
CA VAL A 32 -8.24 -9.64 18.14
C VAL A 32 -7.24 -8.62 18.66
N MET A 33 -6.67 -7.83 17.77
CA MET A 33 -5.71 -6.79 18.13
C MET A 33 -6.40 -5.68 18.92
N TRP A 34 -5.78 -5.27 20.02
CA TRP A 34 -6.32 -4.28 20.94
C TRP A 34 -6.26 -2.86 20.39
N VAL A 35 -7.14 -2.00 20.91
CA VAL A 35 -7.25 -0.59 20.55
C VAL A 35 -6.00 0.19 20.96
N ASP A 36 -5.60 0.09 22.23
CA ASP A 36 -4.61 0.99 22.83
C ASP A 36 -3.23 0.95 22.13
N PRO A 37 -2.60 -0.21 21.84
CA PRO A 37 -1.32 -0.23 21.18
C PRO A 37 -1.35 0.46 19.82
N ILE A 38 -2.44 0.27 19.07
CA ILE A 38 -2.61 0.85 17.74
C ILE A 38 -2.80 2.36 17.84
N ILE A 39 -3.69 2.82 18.71
CA ILE A 39 -3.95 4.26 18.88
C ILE A 39 -2.71 4.98 19.38
N ASN A 40 -2.01 4.45 20.39
CA ASN A 40 -0.79 5.01 20.91
C ASN A 40 0.30 5.14 19.84
N CYS A 41 0.48 4.09 19.03
CA CYS A 41 1.42 4.09 17.93
C CYS A 41 1.06 5.17 16.89
N VAL A 42 -0.18 5.20 16.43
CA VAL A 42 -0.62 6.18 15.41
C VAL A 42 -0.51 7.61 15.94
N GLN A 43 -0.87 7.87 17.18
CA GLN A 43 -0.72 9.19 17.80
C GLN A 43 0.75 9.63 17.85
N LYS A 44 1.68 8.71 18.17
CA LYS A 44 3.12 9.00 18.13
C LYS A 44 3.56 9.37 16.72
N ILE A 45 3.15 8.58 15.72
CA ILE A 45 3.46 8.83 14.32
C ILE A 45 2.91 10.20 13.87
N GLN A 46 1.67 10.52 14.22
CA GLN A 46 1.04 11.80 13.88
C GLN A 46 1.81 12.99 14.49
N LYS A 47 2.25 12.89 15.75
CA LYS A 47 3.09 13.91 16.38
C LYS A 47 4.42 14.10 15.65
N ASP A 48 5.03 13.01 15.17
CA ASP A 48 6.30 13.09 14.43
C ASP A 48 6.08 13.69 13.03
N ILE A 49 4.98 13.33 12.37
CA ILE A 49 4.54 13.95 11.12
C ILE A 49 4.32 15.45 11.31
N GLU A 50 3.62 15.87 12.34
CA GLU A 50 3.38 17.29 12.63
C GLU A 50 4.68 18.07 12.84
N LYS A 51 5.61 17.52 13.63
CA LYS A 51 6.94 18.14 13.86
C LYS A 51 7.72 18.32 12.56
N ARG A 52 7.75 17.28 11.71
CA ARG A 52 8.41 17.35 10.40
C ARG A 52 7.72 18.34 9.47
N ASN A 53 6.41 18.35 9.47
CA ASN A 53 5.59 19.14 8.55
C ASN A 53 5.51 20.63 8.90
N LYS A 54 5.91 21.06 10.11
CA LYS A 54 6.08 22.49 10.41
C LYS A 54 6.98 23.17 9.38
N LYS A 55 8.06 22.51 8.94
CA LYS A 55 8.94 23.03 7.88
C LYS A 55 8.29 23.07 6.49
N LEU A 56 7.40 22.12 6.18
CA LEU A 56 6.67 22.07 4.91
C LEU A 56 5.58 23.14 4.85
N THR A 57 4.88 23.37 5.95
CA THR A 57 3.86 24.42 6.05
C THR A 57 4.45 25.81 5.81
N LEU A 58 5.67 26.07 6.29
CA LEU A 58 6.40 27.31 6.00
C LEU A 58 6.72 27.48 4.50
N ARG A 59 6.69 26.41 3.71
CA ARG A 59 6.87 26.42 2.24
C ARG A 59 5.54 26.40 1.48
N GLY A 60 4.40 26.61 2.16
CA GLY A 60 3.06 26.62 1.55
C GLY A 60 2.47 25.23 1.27
N VAL A 61 3.13 24.14 1.65
CA VAL A 61 2.58 22.79 1.51
C VAL A 61 1.65 22.48 2.68
N LYS A 62 0.38 22.15 2.41
CA LYS A 62 -0.58 21.72 3.42
C LYS A 62 -0.46 20.21 3.67
N PRO A 63 0.09 19.78 4.81
CA PRO A 63 0.24 18.36 5.12
C PRO A 63 -1.11 17.66 5.23
N LYS A 64 -1.19 16.45 4.68
CA LYS A 64 -2.40 15.63 4.75
C LYS A 64 -2.00 14.16 4.92
N THR A 65 -2.54 13.51 5.96
CA THR A 65 -2.29 12.11 6.28
C THR A 65 -3.48 11.24 5.92
N LEU A 66 -3.24 10.11 5.27
CA LEU A 66 -4.19 9.04 5.05
C LEU A 66 -3.88 7.91 6.03
N ILE A 67 -4.92 7.34 6.66
CA ILE A 67 -4.79 6.14 7.50
C ILE A 67 -5.60 5.02 6.87
N VAL A 68 -4.97 3.85 6.70
CA VAL A 68 -5.56 2.70 6.03
C VAL A 68 -5.40 1.46 6.90
N ILE A 69 -6.48 0.70 7.02
CA ILE A 69 -6.52 -0.65 7.57
C ILE A 69 -6.81 -1.62 6.43
N PHE A 70 -6.15 -2.77 6.41
CA PHE A 70 -6.42 -3.80 5.42
C PHE A 70 -7.49 -4.78 5.93
N ASN A 71 -8.51 -4.98 5.09
CA ASN A 71 -9.62 -5.88 5.36
C ASN A 71 -10.11 -6.47 4.01
N ALA A 72 -10.30 -7.78 3.94
CA ALA A 72 -10.77 -8.44 2.71
C ALA A 72 -12.12 -7.89 2.22
N GLY A 73 -13.00 -7.44 3.13
CA GLY A 73 -14.26 -6.76 2.81
C GLY A 73 -14.16 -5.25 2.59
N GLY A 74 -12.95 -4.68 2.56
CA GLY A 74 -12.72 -3.25 2.33
C GLY A 74 -12.94 -2.83 0.88
N GLU A 75 -12.81 -1.52 0.61
CA GLU A 75 -12.83 -0.98 -0.75
C GLU A 75 -11.65 -1.54 -1.56
N MET A 76 -11.93 -2.07 -2.76
CA MET A 76 -10.90 -2.67 -3.61
C MET A 76 -9.87 -1.62 -4.04
N PHE A 77 -8.63 -1.82 -3.66
CA PHE A 77 -7.51 -0.97 -4.07
C PHE A 77 -7.27 -1.08 -5.58
N SER A 78 -7.05 0.04 -6.23
CA SER A 78 -6.86 0.14 -7.68
C SER A 78 -5.83 1.22 -8.03
N ASN A 79 -5.44 1.31 -9.30
CA ASN A 79 -4.58 2.39 -9.80
C ASN A 79 -5.16 3.79 -9.51
N THR A 80 -6.48 3.94 -9.51
CA THR A 80 -7.13 5.20 -9.11
C THR A 80 -6.85 5.55 -7.65
N HIS A 81 -6.83 4.56 -6.75
CA HIS A 81 -6.45 4.78 -5.35
C HIS A 81 -4.97 5.16 -5.23
N ALA A 82 -4.09 4.48 -5.97
CA ALA A 82 -2.66 4.79 -5.99
C ALA A 82 -2.40 6.23 -6.45
N GLN A 83 -3.00 6.65 -7.57
CA GLN A 83 -2.87 7.99 -8.13
C GLN A 83 -3.41 9.08 -7.19
N LYS A 84 -4.62 8.87 -6.62
CA LYS A 84 -5.21 9.81 -5.66
C LYS A 84 -4.37 9.91 -4.39
N SER A 85 -3.80 8.80 -3.94
CA SER A 85 -2.96 8.77 -2.74
C SER A 85 -1.65 9.52 -2.96
N ALA A 86 -0.95 9.26 -4.05
CA ALA A 86 0.30 9.93 -4.39
C ALA A 86 0.15 11.45 -4.56
N LYS A 87 -0.98 11.92 -5.11
CA LYS A 87 -1.25 13.34 -5.34
C LYS A 87 -1.85 14.06 -4.14
N GLY A 88 -2.66 13.34 -3.35
CA GLY A 88 -3.54 13.95 -2.35
C GLY A 88 -3.00 13.94 -0.93
N TYR A 89 -1.95 13.17 -0.65
CA TYR A 89 -1.45 12.99 0.70
C TYR A 89 0.07 13.16 0.76
N THR A 90 0.53 13.73 1.85
CA THR A 90 1.98 13.84 2.15
C THR A 90 2.48 12.64 2.95
N ASP A 91 1.57 11.96 3.63
CA ASP A 91 1.84 10.85 4.52
C ASP A 91 0.73 9.81 4.44
N ILE A 92 1.11 8.54 4.49
CA ILE A 92 0.18 7.41 4.55
C ILE A 92 0.61 6.50 5.70
N ILE A 93 -0.33 6.16 6.58
CA ILE A 93 -0.14 5.22 7.66
C ILE A 93 -0.92 3.94 7.32
N PHE A 94 -0.21 2.85 7.09
CA PHE A 94 -0.79 1.53 6.93
C PHE A 94 -0.78 0.78 8.26
N ILE A 95 -1.95 0.33 8.70
CA ILE A 95 -2.12 -0.49 9.90
C ILE A 95 -2.25 -1.95 9.46
N CYS A 96 -1.21 -2.73 9.73
CA CYS A 96 -1.15 -4.14 9.37
C CYS A 96 -1.77 -4.99 10.48
N GLY A 97 -2.98 -5.47 10.24
CA GLY A 97 -3.69 -6.39 11.15
C GLY A 97 -3.10 -7.80 11.11
N ARG A 98 -3.34 -8.55 12.17
CA ARG A 98 -3.02 -9.96 12.34
C ARG A 98 -4.22 -10.68 12.98
N TYR A 99 -4.15 -12.00 13.08
CA TYR A 99 -5.15 -12.86 13.71
C TYR A 99 -6.54 -12.71 13.08
N GLU A 100 -7.59 -12.61 13.91
CA GLU A 100 -8.99 -12.41 13.48
C GLU A 100 -9.27 -10.95 13.08
N GLY A 101 -8.28 -10.08 13.18
CA GLY A 101 -8.35 -8.69 12.78
C GLY A 101 -8.10 -7.70 13.91
N ILE A 102 -8.52 -6.48 13.66
CA ILE A 102 -8.33 -5.31 14.52
C ILE A 102 -9.66 -4.94 15.15
N ASP A 103 -9.67 -4.56 16.42
CA ASP A 103 -10.85 -4.05 17.09
C ASP A 103 -11.50 -2.91 16.29
N SER A 104 -12.78 -3.06 15.98
CA SER A 104 -13.52 -2.14 15.09
C SER A 104 -13.57 -0.70 15.59
N ARG A 105 -13.31 -0.47 16.87
CA ARG A 105 -13.23 0.89 17.45
C ARG A 105 -12.04 1.67 16.87
N VAL A 106 -10.95 1.01 16.50
CA VAL A 106 -9.76 1.64 15.87
C VAL A 106 -10.13 2.39 14.60
N LYS A 107 -10.89 1.75 13.70
CA LYS A 107 -11.37 2.41 12.46
C LYS A 107 -12.16 3.68 12.76
N LYS A 108 -13.07 3.62 13.74
CA LYS A 108 -13.93 4.75 14.11
C LYS A 108 -13.11 5.91 14.71
N ILE A 109 -12.21 5.61 15.66
CA ILE A 109 -11.38 6.60 16.35
C ILE A 109 -10.44 7.29 15.36
N LEU A 110 -9.77 6.52 14.49
CA LEU A 110 -8.78 7.05 13.55
C LEU A 110 -9.39 7.56 12.24
N LYS A 111 -10.71 7.37 12.02
CA LYS A 111 -11.38 7.63 10.73
C LYS A 111 -10.63 6.98 9.56
N ALA A 112 -10.11 5.76 9.81
CA ALA A 112 -9.31 5.04 8.85
C ALA A 112 -10.16 4.53 7.67
N LYS A 113 -9.56 4.51 6.48
CA LYS A 113 -10.09 3.80 5.32
C LYS A 113 -9.84 2.31 5.47
N GLU A 114 -10.73 1.49 4.93
CA GLU A 114 -10.49 0.05 4.79
C GLU A 114 -10.27 -0.27 3.33
N TRP A 115 -9.13 -0.91 3.03
CA TRP A 115 -8.80 -1.35 1.69
C TRP A 115 -8.63 -2.87 1.62
N SER A 116 -9.06 -3.42 0.49
CA SER A 116 -8.79 -4.80 0.08
C SER A 116 -7.87 -4.80 -1.13
N ILE A 117 -6.99 -5.80 -1.25
CA ILE A 117 -6.17 -6.02 -2.45
C ILE A 117 -6.65 -7.22 -3.27
N GLY A 118 -7.76 -7.85 -2.88
CA GLY A 118 -8.34 -9.01 -3.56
C GLY A 118 -9.36 -9.73 -2.71
N GLU A 119 -10.15 -10.57 -3.34
CA GLU A 119 -11.20 -11.39 -2.71
C GLU A 119 -10.61 -12.67 -2.07
N TYR A 120 -9.64 -12.50 -1.19
CA TYR A 120 -8.99 -13.57 -0.45
C TYR A 120 -8.50 -13.07 0.91
N VAL A 121 -8.33 -13.99 1.85
CA VAL A 121 -7.83 -13.70 3.18
C VAL A 121 -6.33 -13.99 3.26
N LEU A 122 -5.57 -13.07 3.85
CA LEU A 122 -4.15 -13.20 4.11
C LEU A 122 -3.90 -13.31 5.62
N THR A 123 -2.74 -13.82 6.00
CA THR A 123 -2.34 -13.99 7.41
C THR A 123 -2.03 -12.67 8.12
N GLY A 124 -1.92 -11.56 7.37
CA GLY A 124 -1.62 -10.24 7.94
C GLY A 124 -1.68 -9.14 6.90
N GLY A 125 -1.64 -7.89 7.37
CA GLY A 125 -1.73 -6.69 6.54
C GLY A 125 -0.42 -6.25 5.90
N GLU A 126 0.70 -6.91 6.16
CA GLU A 126 2.01 -6.48 5.67
C GLU A 126 2.15 -6.63 4.16
N LEU A 127 1.71 -7.76 3.59
CA LEU A 127 1.72 -7.95 2.13
C LEU A 127 0.81 -6.95 1.40
N PRO A 128 -0.44 -6.72 1.83
CA PRO A 128 -1.26 -5.64 1.30
C PRO A 128 -0.58 -4.27 1.38
N ALA A 129 0.08 -3.96 2.51
CA ALA A 129 0.81 -2.70 2.65
C ALA A 129 1.94 -2.59 1.62
N MET A 130 2.72 -3.65 1.41
CA MET A 130 3.80 -3.66 0.40
C MET A 130 3.28 -3.45 -1.01
N VAL A 131 2.17 -4.11 -1.39
CA VAL A 131 1.51 -3.93 -2.70
C VAL A 131 1.08 -2.47 -2.89
N CYS A 132 0.43 -1.89 -1.87
CA CYS A 132 -0.01 -0.49 -1.93
C CYS A 132 1.17 0.49 -1.97
N ILE A 133 2.24 0.23 -1.19
CA ILE A 133 3.45 1.07 -1.20
C ILE A 133 4.07 1.07 -2.58
N ASP A 134 4.25 -0.09 -3.21
CA ASP A 134 4.83 -0.17 -4.56
C ASP A 134 3.96 0.59 -5.57
N ALA A 135 2.67 0.27 -5.64
CA ALA A 135 1.74 0.89 -6.59
C ALA A 135 1.63 2.41 -6.42
N ILE A 136 1.62 2.93 -5.17
CA ILE A 136 1.57 4.37 -4.88
C ILE A 136 2.90 5.02 -5.22
N SER A 137 4.02 4.37 -4.89
CA SER A 137 5.36 4.89 -5.14
C SER A 137 5.62 5.14 -6.61
N ARG A 138 5.18 4.25 -7.48
CA ARG A 138 5.28 4.40 -8.95
C ARG A 138 4.57 5.65 -9.47
N GLN A 139 3.55 6.14 -8.76
CA GLN A 139 2.79 7.36 -9.13
C GLN A 139 3.48 8.66 -8.64
N VAL A 140 4.53 8.57 -7.84
CA VAL A 140 5.27 9.73 -7.35
C VAL A 140 6.32 10.15 -8.38
N LYS A 141 6.27 11.41 -8.81
CA LYS A 141 7.21 11.95 -9.82
C LYS A 141 8.66 11.75 -9.39
N GLY A 142 9.47 11.21 -10.29
CA GLY A 142 10.89 10.96 -10.10
C GLY A 142 11.22 9.62 -9.44
N VAL A 143 10.24 8.78 -9.12
CA VAL A 143 10.49 7.38 -8.70
C VAL A 143 10.80 6.51 -9.92
N LEU A 144 10.03 6.68 -10.99
CA LEU A 144 10.35 6.11 -12.30
C LEU A 144 11.09 7.16 -13.13
N ASN A 145 12.08 6.73 -13.93
CA ASN A 145 12.91 7.62 -14.75
C ASN A 145 12.10 8.36 -15.82
N ASP A 146 11.02 7.76 -16.33
CA ASP A 146 10.17 8.32 -17.37
C ASP A 146 8.70 8.19 -16.96
N GLU A 147 7.92 9.27 -17.15
CA GLU A 147 6.46 9.24 -16.94
C GLU A 147 5.75 8.30 -17.92
N LEU A 148 6.37 8.02 -19.09
CA LEU A 148 5.92 6.99 -20.03
C LEU A 148 6.17 5.56 -19.53
N SER A 149 6.95 5.39 -18.46
CA SER A 149 7.13 4.09 -17.81
C SER A 149 5.92 3.65 -16.98
N LEU A 150 4.93 4.53 -16.79
CA LEU A 150 3.62 4.16 -16.24
C LEU A 150 2.82 3.44 -17.33
N GLU A 151 2.74 2.12 -17.23
CA GLU A 151 2.03 1.25 -18.19
C GLU A 151 0.57 1.66 -18.36
N GLU A 152 -0.06 2.19 -17.30
CA GLU A 152 -1.44 2.67 -17.32
C GLU A 152 -1.67 3.87 -18.25
N LYS A 153 -0.60 4.54 -18.68
CA LYS A 153 -0.66 5.67 -19.63
C LYS A 153 -0.36 5.25 -21.07
N ARG A 154 0.07 4.01 -21.28
CA ARG A 154 0.36 3.49 -22.61
C ARG A 154 -0.80 2.66 -23.13
N ILE A 155 -1.10 2.77 -24.43
CA ILE A 155 -1.90 1.80 -25.15
C ILE A 155 -0.97 0.58 -25.34
N ALA A 156 -0.86 -0.27 -24.33
CA ALA A 156 -0.02 -1.45 -24.39
C ALA A 156 -0.77 -2.60 -25.06
N SER A 157 -0.16 -3.26 -26.03
CA SER A 157 -0.53 -4.64 -26.37
C SER A 157 -0.32 -5.50 -25.12
N HIS A 158 -1.22 -6.44 -24.86
CA HIS A 158 -1.08 -7.37 -23.73
C HIS A 158 0.19 -8.23 -23.82
N GLU A 159 0.77 -8.33 -25.01
CA GLU A 159 1.96 -9.13 -25.27
C GLU A 159 3.16 -8.23 -25.51
N ILE A 160 4.23 -8.46 -24.76
CA ILE A 160 5.50 -7.74 -24.85
C ILE A 160 6.57 -8.71 -25.33
N TYR A 161 7.38 -8.27 -26.28
CA TYR A 161 8.44 -9.04 -26.89
C TYR A 161 9.79 -8.39 -26.69
N ALA A 162 10.79 -9.20 -26.30
CA ALA A 162 12.19 -8.79 -26.24
C ALA A 162 12.95 -9.32 -27.46
N ARG A 163 14.16 -8.81 -27.67
CA ARG A 163 15.09 -9.37 -28.68
C ARG A 163 15.59 -10.75 -28.25
N PRO A 164 15.85 -11.70 -29.15
CA PRO A 164 15.85 -11.58 -30.62
C PRO A 164 14.44 -11.70 -31.25
N GLU A 165 14.29 -11.29 -32.51
CA GLU A 165 13.05 -11.37 -33.28
C GLU A 165 12.52 -12.80 -33.40
N ILE A 166 13.42 -13.78 -33.52
CA ILE A 166 13.08 -15.19 -33.64
C ILE A 166 13.76 -15.94 -32.49
N TYR A 167 12.97 -16.62 -31.70
CA TYR A 167 13.45 -17.55 -30.69
C TYR A 167 13.15 -18.98 -31.13
N GLU A 168 14.16 -19.85 -31.13
CA GLU A 168 14.01 -21.26 -31.52
C GLU A 168 14.09 -22.15 -30.27
N HIS A 169 13.09 -23.00 -30.11
CA HIS A 169 13.01 -23.97 -29.02
C HIS A 169 12.44 -25.31 -29.54
N ASN A 170 13.15 -26.39 -29.28
CA ASN A 170 12.78 -27.76 -29.72
C ASN A 170 12.38 -27.82 -31.19
N GLY A 171 13.16 -27.20 -32.09
CA GLY A 171 12.91 -27.18 -33.52
C GLY A 171 11.74 -26.30 -33.99
N LYS A 172 11.05 -25.64 -33.06
CA LYS A 172 9.95 -24.71 -33.34
C LYS A 172 10.43 -23.27 -33.23
N LYS A 173 10.04 -22.43 -34.20
CA LYS A 173 10.39 -20.99 -34.24
C LYS A 173 9.22 -20.15 -33.72
N TYR A 174 9.49 -19.36 -32.72
CA TYR A 174 8.61 -18.37 -32.14
C TYR A 174 9.03 -16.98 -32.61
N ARG A 175 8.13 -16.23 -33.24
CA ARG A 175 8.43 -14.97 -33.89
C ARG A 175 7.69 -13.82 -33.23
N VAL A 176 8.35 -12.67 -33.17
CA VAL A 176 7.70 -11.39 -32.86
C VAL A 176 6.68 -11.08 -33.95
N PRO A 177 5.47 -10.60 -33.63
CA PRO A 177 4.48 -10.18 -34.62
C PRO A 177 5.03 -9.12 -35.57
N LYS A 178 4.76 -9.27 -36.88
CA LYS A 178 5.28 -8.38 -37.92
C LYS A 178 4.93 -6.90 -37.68
N VAL A 179 3.78 -6.62 -37.09
CA VAL A 179 3.32 -5.26 -36.77
C VAL A 179 4.31 -4.53 -35.83
N LEU A 180 4.98 -5.26 -34.93
CA LEU A 180 5.95 -4.67 -34.01
C LEU A 180 7.34 -4.46 -34.66
N LEU A 181 7.59 -5.05 -35.83
CA LEU A 181 8.83 -4.93 -36.58
C LEU A 181 8.80 -3.79 -37.60
N SER A 182 7.60 -3.30 -37.95
CA SER A 182 7.40 -2.29 -39.00
C SER A 182 7.78 -0.86 -38.62
N GLY A 183 8.19 -0.60 -37.37
CA GLY A 183 8.55 0.75 -36.90
C GLY A 183 7.37 1.71 -36.76
N ASN A 184 6.15 1.28 -37.02
CA ASN A 184 4.95 2.11 -36.92
C ASN A 184 4.39 2.00 -35.50
N HIS A 185 4.93 2.78 -34.56
CA HIS A 185 4.58 2.81 -33.15
C HIS A 185 3.43 3.80 -32.86
N LYS A 186 2.47 3.96 -33.76
CA LYS A 186 1.28 4.76 -33.56
C LYS A 186 0.14 3.95 -32.98
#